data_1913bcb078d51400a703e5e26823b43e
#
_entry.id   1913bcb078d51400a703e5e26823b43e
#
_cell.length_a   1.000
_cell.length_b   1.000
_cell.length_c   1.000
_cell.angle_alpha   90.00
_cell.angle_beta   90.00
_cell.angle_gamma   90.00
#
_symmetry.space_group_name_H-M   'P 1'
#
loop_
_entity.id
_entity.type
_entity.pdbx_description
1 polymer ?
#
loop_
_entity_poly.entity_id
_entity_poly.type
_entity_poly.pdbx_seq_one_letter_code
_entity_poly.pdbx_strand_id
1 'polypeptide(L)'
;MGNSSNIGYLGPKGTYSSRASELYSTKLNQVPFNSINEVLGSLKDKTSDLVIVPLENSIQGSIVEVLDFLADEENNYNIVDELNLNINHSIYTLKRFNNHNFEVIFSHPQALGQCYKYINNNYANVELKISNSTADSINDLEEYNAPGAFIGPPWLKDNEKVILIGENIQS
;
A
#
# COMPACT_ATOMS: atom_id res chain seq x y z
N MET A 1 -9.33 -26.70 18.98
CA MET A 1 -8.53 -25.65 18.36
C MET A 1 -9.54 -24.71 17.73
N GLY A 2 -9.74 -23.51 18.29
CA GLY A 2 -10.68 -22.56 17.71
C GLY A 2 -10.12 -22.10 16.38
N ASN A 3 -10.90 -22.20 15.29
CA ASN A 3 -10.58 -21.56 14.04
C ASN A 3 -10.44 -20.07 14.32
N SER A 4 -9.25 -19.50 14.15
CA SER A 4 -9.09 -18.05 14.15
C SER A 4 -9.79 -17.51 12.91
N SER A 5 -10.71 -16.55 13.06
CA SER A 5 -11.39 -15.94 11.93
C SER A 5 -10.39 -15.21 11.03
N ASN A 6 -10.65 -15.24 9.72
CA ASN A 6 -9.82 -14.62 8.71
C ASN A 6 -10.35 -13.23 8.32
N ILE A 7 -9.45 -12.28 8.11
CA ILE A 7 -9.75 -10.99 7.49
C ILE A 7 -8.96 -10.86 6.17
N GLY A 8 -9.69 -10.78 5.06
CA GLY A 8 -9.12 -10.58 3.73
C GLY A 8 -8.83 -9.11 3.46
N TYR A 9 -7.74 -8.81 2.76
CA TYR A 9 -7.38 -7.44 2.37
C TYR A 9 -6.63 -7.41 1.03
N LEU A 10 -6.62 -6.24 0.36
CA LEU A 10 -5.84 -6.04 -0.86
C LEU A 10 -4.35 -5.99 -0.50
N GLY A 11 -3.61 -7.03 -0.92
CA GLY A 11 -2.18 -7.16 -0.72
C GLY A 11 -1.32 -6.25 -1.61
N PRO A 12 -0.02 -6.43 -1.52
CA PRO A 12 0.72 -7.30 -0.62
C PRO A 12 0.74 -6.80 0.83
N LYS A 13 1.39 -7.58 1.73
CA LYS A 13 1.66 -7.12 3.09
C LYS A 13 2.51 -5.85 3.07
N GLY A 14 2.23 -4.93 3.99
CA GLY A 14 2.92 -3.63 4.08
C GLY A 14 2.23 -2.49 3.33
N THR A 15 1.16 -2.76 2.56
CA THR A 15 0.29 -1.74 1.94
C THR A 15 -0.60 -1.03 2.97
N TYR A 16 -1.28 0.04 2.56
CA TYR A 16 -2.27 0.71 3.39
C TYR A 16 -3.45 -0.19 3.75
N SER A 17 -3.89 -1.06 2.84
CA SER A 17 -4.92 -2.07 3.14
C SER A 17 -4.46 -3.10 4.16
N SER A 18 -3.21 -3.57 4.08
CA SER A 18 -2.57 -4.38 5.11
C SER A 18 -2.57 -3.67 6.47
N ARG A 19 -2.18 -2.40 6.48
CA ARG A 19 -2.17 -1.60 7.72
C ARG A 19 -3.56 -1.39 8.30
N ALA A 20 -4.57 -1.16 7.45
CA ALA A 20 -5.95 -1.06 7.87
C ALA A 20 -6.43 -2.35 8.54
N SER A 21 -6.13 -3.52 7.95
CA SER A 21 -6.53 -4.81 8.52
C SER A 21 -5.87 -5.11 9.87
N GLU A 22 -4.59 -4.73 10.03
CA GLU A 22 -3.87 -4.83 11.31
C GLU A 22 -4.46 -3.91 12.38
N LEU A 23 -4.82 -2.66 12.01
CA LEU A 23 -5.44 -1.69 12.92
C LEU A 23 -6.84 -2.12 13.34
N TYR A 24 -7.60 -2.74 12.43
CA TYR A 24 -8.92 -3.27 12.74
C TYR A 24 -8.84 -4.40 13.77
N SER A 25 -7.97 -5.38 13.55
CA SER A 25 -7.78 -6.46 14.51
C SER A 25 -6.47 -7.23 14.32
N THR A 26 -5.64 -7.26 15.36
CA THR A 26 -4.46 -8.12 15.44
C THR A 26 -4.78 -9.58 15.82
N LYS A 27 -6.03 -9.86 16.20
CA LYS A 27 -6.47 -11.22 16.62
C LYS A 27 -6.95 -12.06 15.46
N LEU A 28 -7.30 -11.43 14.33
CA LEU A 28 -7.73 -12.11 13.12
C LEU A 28 -6.52 -12.52 12.29
N ASN A 29 -6.64 -13.61 11.57
CA ASN A 29 -5.62 -14.04 10.63
C ASN A 29 -5.71 -13.17 9.36
N GLN A 30 -4.63 -12.48 9.03
CA GLN A 30 -4.53 -11.51 7.95
C GLN A 30 -4.25 -12.22 6.63
N VAL A 31 -5.17 -12.17 5.66
CA VAL A 31 -5.07 -12.89 4.38
C VAL A 31 -4.97 -11.88 3.22
N PRO A 32 -3.81 -11.77 2.55
CA PRO A 32 -3.65 -10.90 1.39
C PRO A 32 -4.22 -11.52 0.12
N PHE A 33 -4.84 -10.71 -0.74
CA PHE A 33 -5.32 -11.05 -2.07
C PHE A 33 -4.75 -10.09 -3.11
N ASN A 34 -4.73 -10.50 -4.39
CA ASN A 34 -4.08 -9.73 -5.45
C ASN A 34 -4.99 -8.67 -6.09
N SER A 35 -6.30 -8.76 -5.89
CA SER A 35 -7.28 -7.82 -6.44
C SER A 35 -8.45 -7.60 -5.49
N ILE A 36 -9.18 -6.49 -5.67
CA ILE A 36 -10.40 -6.20 -4.92
C ILE A 36 -11.45 -7.28 -5.15
N ASN A 37 -11.58 -7.77 -6.38
CA ASN A 37 -12.51 -8.83 -6.72
C ASN A 37 -12.19 -10.14 -5.99
N GLU A 38 -10.90 -10.50 -5.85
CA GLU A 38 -10.50 -11.66 -5.05
C GLU A 38 -10.81 -11.45 -3.56
N VAL A 39 -10.56 -10.25 -3.03
CA VAL A 39 -10.93 -9.92 -1.64
C VAL A 39 -12.42 -10.11 -1.42
N LEU A 40 -13.26 -9.51 -2.26
CA LEU A 40 -14.73 -9.61 -2.15
C LEU A 40 -15.22 -11.05 -2.40
N GLY A 41 -14.61 -11.75 -3.35
CA GLY A 41 -14.89 -13.16 -3.64
C GLY A 41 -14.63 -14.08 -2.43
N SER A 42 -13.62 -13.75 -1.62
CA SER A 42 -13.26 -14.55 -0.44
C SER A 42 -14.37 -14.62 0.63
N LEU A 43 -15.30 -13.65 0.64
CA LEU A 43 -16.52 -13.72 1.45
C LEU A 43 -17.48 -14.80 0.91
N LYS A 44 -17.65 -14.86 -0.42
CA LYS A 44 -18.54 -15.83 -1.07
C LYS A 44 -18.03 -17.26 -0.88
N ASP A 45 -16.72 -17.44 -0.98
CA ASP A 45 -16.04 -18.74 -0.81
C ASP A 45 -15.86 -19.12 0.66
N LYS A 46 -16.17 -18.21 1.58
CA LYS A 46 -15.96 -18.39 3.03
C LYS A 46 -14.50 -18.64 3.42
N THR A 47 -13.55 -18.17 2.59
CA THR A 47 -12.13 -18.16 2.92
C THR A 47 -11.75 -16.99 3.82
N SER A 48 -12.59 -15.94 3.82
CA SER A 48 -12.54 -14.84 4.80
C SER A 48 -13.88 -14.68 5.49
N ASP A 49 -13.87 -14.43 6.80
CA ASP A 49 -15.06 -14.10 7.60
C ASP A 49 -15.40 -12.60 7.51
N LEU A 50 -14.37 -11.81 7.34
CA LEU A 50 -14.42 -10.36 7.12
C LEU A 50 -13.48 -9.98 6.00
N VAL A 51 -13.76 -8.86 5.36
CA VAL A 51 -12.81 -8.23 4.42
C VAL A 51 -12.68 -6.75 4.73
N ILE A 52 -11.50 -6.20 4.44
CA ILE A 52 -11.27 -4.76 4.46
C ILE A 52 -10.85 -4.33 3.06
N VAL A 53 -11.60 -3.41 2.50
CA VAL A 53 -11.42 -2.88 1.15
C VAL A 53 -11.42 -1.36 1.17
N PRO A 54 -10.65 -0.70 0.31
CA PRO A 54 -10.77 0.74 0.15
C PRO A 54 -12.12 1.06 -0.51
N LEU A 55 -12.90 1.93 0.11
CA LEU A 55 -14.17 2.40 -0.44
C LEU A 55 -14.00 3.69 -1.23
N GLU A 56 -13.16 4.57 -0.73
CA GLU A 56 -12.91 5.89 -1.32
C GLU A 56 -11.45 6.32 -1.12
N ASN A 57 -10.92 7.00 -2.10
CA ASN A 57 -9.64 7.68 -2.04
C ASN A 57 -9.87 9.16 -2.40
N SER A 58 -9.38 10.08 -1.59
CA SER A 58 -9.58 11.53 -1.76
C SER A 58 -9.11 12.09 -3.11
N ILE A 59 -8.28 11.34 -3.86
CA ILE A 59 -7.75 11.76 -5.17
C ILE A 59 -8.48 11.06 -6.32
N GLN A 60 -8.72 9.76 -6.20
CA GLN A 60 -9.35 8.95 -7.25
C GLN A 60 -10.86 8.81 -7.10
N GLY A 61 -11.40 9.22 -5.94
CA GLY A 61 -12.82 9.04 -5.62
C GLY A 61 -13.17 7.62 -5.19
N SER A 62 -14.42 7.25 -5.43
CA SER A 62 -14.98 5.96 -4.99
C SER A 62 -14.47 4.78 -5.82
N ILE A 63 -14.32 3.64 -5.17
CA ILE A 63 -13.92 2.38 -5.80
C ILE A 63 -15.18 1.66 -6.29
N VAL A 64 -15.39 1.70 -7.60
CA VAL A 64 -16.62 1.22 -8.25
C VAL A 64 -16.90 -0.25 -7.98
N GLU A 65 -15.87 -1.11 -8.03
CA GLU A 65 -16.02 -2.55 -7.79
C GLU A 65 -16.59 -2.86 -6.40
N VAL A 66 -16.25 -2.06 -5.39
CA VAL A 66 -16.79 -2.23 -4.03
C VAL A 66 -18.22 -1.74 -3.95
N LEU A 67 -18.55 -0.61 -4.60
CA LEU A 67 -19.91 -0.08 -4.64
C LEU A 67 -20.85 -1.02 -5.38
N ASP A 68 -20.42 -1.55 -6.52
CA ASP A 68 -21.21 -2.51 -7.31
C ASP A 68 -21.48 -3.80 -6.51
N PHE A 69 -20.46 -4.30 -5.82
CA PHE A 69 -20.62 -5.46 -4.95
C PHE A 69 -21.63 -5.24 -3.81
N LEU A 70 -21.63 -4.06 -3.21
CA LEU A 70 -22.55 -3.70 -2.13
C LEU A 70 -23.97 -3.40 -2.65
N ALA A 71 -24.10 -2.92 -3.87
CA ALA A 71 -25.39 -2.61 -4.51
C ALA A 71 -26.11 -3.86 -5.08
N ASP A 72 -25.39 -4.96 -5.27
CA ASP A 72 -25.93 -6.21 -5.78
C ASP A 72 -26.80 -6.89 -4.70
N GLU A 73 -28.09 -6.95 -4.94
CA GLU A 73 -29.10 -7.53 -4.03
C GLU A 73 -28.88 -9.03 -3.74
N GLU A 74 -28.15 -9.74 -4.62
CA GLU A 74 -27.77 -11.14 -4.40
C GLU A 74 -26.65 -11.27 -3.36
N ASN A 75 -25.88 -10.19 -3.12
CA ASN A 75 -24.82 -10.14 -2.14
C ASN A 75 -25.38 -9.67 -0.79
N ASN A 76 -25.73 -10.59 0.06
CA ASN A 76 -26.29 -10.26 1.39
C ASN A 76 -25.17 -9.97 2.41
N TYR A 77 -24.31 -8.98 2.12
CA TYR A 77 -23.21 -8.53 2.99
C TYR A 77 -23.48 -7.12 3.52
N ASN A 78 -22.96 -6.85 4.72
CA ASN A 78 -23.14 -5.55 5.37
C ASN A 78 -21.79 -4.92 5.73
N ILE A 79 -21.73 -3.60 5.65
CA ILE A 79 -20.63 -2.83 6.24
C ILE A 79 -20.80 -2.90 7.76
N VAL A 80 -19.77 -3.37 8.45
CA VAL A 80 -19.77 -3.53 9.91
C VAL A 80 -18.95 -2.45 10.62
N ASP A 81 -18.01 -1.82 9.90
CA ASP A 81 -17.17 -0.75 10.44
C ASP A 81 -16.50 0.05 9.32
N GLU A 82 -15.91 1.20 9.66
CA GLU A 82 -15.10 2.01 8.76
C GLU A 82 -13.80 2.47 9.41
N LEU A 83 -12.74 2.60 8.61
CA LEU A 83 -11.45 3.14 9.02
C LEU A 83 -11.01 4.25 8.06
N ASN A 84 -10.62 5.39 8.64
CA ASN A 84 -10.00 6.47 7.90
C ASN A 84 -8.49 6.46 8.11
N LEU A 85 -7.73 6.30 7.03
CA LEU A 85 -6.27 6.33 7.05
C LEU A 85 -5.72 7.54 6.31
N ASN A 86 -4.86 8.31 6.96
CA ASN A 86 -4.10 9.34 6.29
C ASN A 86 -3.02 8.70 5.41
N ILE A 87 -3.08 8.97 4.11
CA ILE A 87 -2.09 8.49 3.16
C ILE A 87 -0.93 9.48 3.13
N ASN A 88 0.18 9.12 3.74
CA ASN A 88 1.41 9.90 3.75
C ASN A 88 2.52 9.13 3.04
N HIS A 89 3.35 9.85 2.32
CA HIS A 89 4.48 9.27 1.61
C HIS A 89 5.79 9.78 2.18
N SER A 90 6.75 8.87 2.29
CA SER A 90 8.12 9.16 2.69
C SER A 90 9.08 8.61 1.65
N ILE A 91 10.22 9.25 1.48
CA ILE A 91 11.29 8.77 0.60
C ILE A 91 12.40 8.13 1.43
N TYR A 92 12.86 6.99 0.95
CA TYR A 92 13.85 6.13 1.59
C TYR A 92 14.94 5.73 0.61
N THR A 93 16.09 5.35 1.14
CA THR A 93 17.13 4.62 0.41
C THR A 93 17.56 3.38 1.19
N LEU A 94 18.25 2.47 0.54
CA LEU A 94 18.86 1.31 1.22
C LEU A 94 20.14 1.74 1.95
N LYS A 95 20.39 1.19 3.15
CA LYS A 95 21.61 1.49 3.94
C LYS A 95 22.92 1.27 3.20
N ARG A 96 22.93 0.40 2.18
CA ARG A 96 24.10 0.17 1.34
C ARG A 96 24.43 1.33 0.41
N PHE A 97 23.50 2.28 0.20
CA PHE A 97 23.67 3.46 -0.63
C PHE A 97 23.83 4.72 0.23
N ASN A 98 25.07 4.99 0.67
CA ASN A 98 25.37 6.09 1.62
C ASN A 98 25.35 7.50 1.01
N ASN A 99 25.21 7.63 -0.30
CA ASN A 99 25.18 8.92 -0.98
C ASN A 99 23.76 9.24 -1.44
N HIS A 100 23.41 10.52 -1.39
CA HIS A 100 22.08 10.99 -1.82
C HIS A 100 22.03 11.29 -3.32
N ASN A 101 23.03 10.86 -4.10
CA ASN A 101 23.02 10.94 -5.56
C ASN A 101 22.30 9.73 -6.12
N PHE A 102 20.98 9.82 -6.21
CA PHE A 102 20.14 8.76 -6.73
C PHE A 102 20.08 8.82 -8.26
N GLU A 103 20.18 7.65 -8.90
CA GLU A 103 19.99 7.47 -10.33
C GLU A 103 18.52 7.14 -10.63
N VAL A 104 17.81 6.54 -9.67
CA VAL A 104 16.45 6.04 -9.83
C VAL A 104 15.62 6.26 -8.58
N ILE A 105 14.31 6.49 -8.76
CA ILE A 105 13.30 6.45 -7.69
C ILE A 105 12.19 5.49 -8.11
N PHE A 106 11.94 4.48 -7.26
CA PHE A 106 10.86 3.50 -7.42
C PHE A 106 9.64 3.89 -6.62
N SER A 107 8.44 3.78 -7.18
CA SER A 107 7.18 3.72 -6.45
C SER A 107 6.01 3.34 -7.34
N HIS A 108 4.84 3.15 -6.71
CA HIS A 108 3.57 3.05 -7.41
C HIS A 108 3.26 4.37 -8.16
N PRO A 109 2.67 4.33 -9.38
CA PRO A 109 2.39 5.52 -10.18
C PRO A 109 1.66 6.64 -9.43
N GLN A 110 0.68 6.28 -8.60
CA GLN A 110 -0.08 7.22 -7.81
C GLN A 110 0.81 7.98 -6.80
N ALA A 111 1.69 7.28 -6.10
CA ALA A 111 2.61 7.90 -5.14
C ALA A 111 3.64 8.79 -5.84
N LEU A 112 4.16 8.37 -6.99
CA LEU A 112 5.03 9.21 -7.82
C LEU A 112 4.34 10.50 -8.25
N GLY A 113 3.07 10.41 -8.68
CA GLY A 113 2.27 11.59 -9.05
C GLY A 113 2.03 12.53 -7.88
N GLN A 114 1.68 11.99 -6.71
CA GLN A 114 1.46 12.78 -5.49
C GLN A 114 2.74 13.46 -4.96
N CYS A 115 3.90 12.86 -5.20
CA CYS A 115 5.19 13.36 -4.74
C CYS A 115 5.98 14.11 -5.83
N TYR A 116 5.37 14.33 -7.00
CA TYR A 116 6.05 14.89 -8.17
C TYR A 116 6.77 16.21 -7.88
N LYS A 117 6.14 17.14 -7.17
CA LYS A 117 6.77 18.44 -6.84
C LYS A 117 8.03 18.28 -6.00
N TYR A 118 7.96 17.40 -4.99
CA TYR A 118 9.12 17.12 -4.15
C TYR A 118 10.25 16.48 -4.95
N ILE A 119 9.93 15.49 -5.78
CA ILE A 119 10.91 14.80 -6.62
C ILE A 119 11.58 15.79 -7.57
N ASN A 120 10.80 16.60 -8.28
CA ASN A 120 11.32 17.54 -9.27
C ASN A 120 12.21 18.63 -8.64
N ASN A 121 11.89 19.07 -7.42
CA ASN A 121 12.67 20.09 -6.73
C ASN A 121 13.99 19.57 -6.16
N ASN A 122 14.05 18.29 -5.77
CA ASN A 122 15.22 17.73 -5.08
C ASN A 122 16.02 16.73 -5.94
N TYR A 123 15.40 16.15 -6.97
CA TYR A 123 15.96 15.06 -7.77
C TYR A 123 15.57 15.18 -9.25
N ALA A 124 15.75 16.37 -9.86
CA ALA A 124 15.25 16.71 -11.20
C ALA A 124 15.74 15.79 -12.35
N ASN A 125 16.88 15.12 -12.18
CA ASN A 125 17.48 14.25 -13.21
C ASN A 125 17.37 12.75 -12.90
N VAL A 126 16.58 12.38 -11.91
CA VAL A 126 16.43 10.98 -11.51
C VAL A 126 15.47 10.25 -12.45
N GLU A 127 15.77 8.99 -12.77
CA GLU A 127 14.85 8.11 -13.49
C GLU A 127 13.71 7.67 -12.55
N LEU A 128 12.45 7.76 -13.00
CA LEU A 128 11.32 7.27 -12.25
C LEU A 128 10.92 5.89 -12.77
N LYS A 129 10.88 4.89 -11.88
CA LYS A 129 10.48 3.52 -12.20
C LYS A 129 9.22 3.12 -11.44
N ILE A 130 8.35 2.42 -12.16
CA ILE A 130 7.05 2.00 -11.62
C ILE A 130 7.22 0.67 -10.87
N SER A 131 6.68 0.63 -9.65
CA SER A 131 6.46 -0.57 -8.84
C SER A 131 4.98 -0.91 -8.78
N ASN A 132 4.66 -2.18 -8.57
CA ASN A 132 3.27 -2.65 -8.45
C ASN A 132 2.56 -2.09 -7.20
N SER A 133 3.32 -1.83 -6.14
CA SER A 133 2.85 -1.16 -4.93
C SER A 133 3.96 -0.34 -4.30
N THR A 134 3.60 0.56 -3.37
CA THR A 134 4.57 1.27 -2.55
C THR A 134 5.35 0.33 -1.61
N ALA A 135 4.79 -0.83 -1.30
CA ALA A 135 5.46 -1.86 -0.50
C ALA A 135 6.50 -2.65 -1.32
N ASP A 136 6.26 -2.87 -2.62
CA ASP A 136 7.20 -3.58 -3.50
C ASP A 136 8.40 -2.73 -3.91
N SER A 137 8.30 -1.41 -3.82
CA SER A 137 9.35 -0.48 -4.25
C SER A 137 10.71 -0.72 -3.60
N ILE A 138 10.73 -1.22 -2.37
CA ILE A 138 11.98 -1.59 -1.69
C ILE A 138 12.64 -2.80 -2.36
N ASN A 139 11.85 -3.81 -2.75
CA ASN A 139 12.36 -5.02 -3.40
C ASN A 139 12.88 -4.69 -4.81
N ASP A 140 12.14 -3.86 -5.54
CA ASP A 140 12.54 -3.39 -6.88
C ASP A 140 13.88 -2.64 -6.83
N LEU A 141 14.09 -1.79 -5.81
CA LEU A 141 15.36 -1.12 -5.61
C LEU A 141 16.48 -2.09 -5.16
N GLU A 142 16.16 -3.10 -4.33
CA GLU A 142 17.12 -4.14 -3.95
C GLU A 142 17.63 -4.91 -5.17
N GLU A 143 16.75 -5.25 -6.11
CA GLU A 143 17.07 -5.98 -7.33
C GLU A 143 17.80 -5.12 -8.37
N TYR A 144 17.45 -3.85 -8.48
CA TYR A 144 18.07 -2.92 -9.44
C TYR A 144 19.56 -2.69 -9.18
N ASN A 145 19.97 -2.79 -7.93
CA ASN A 145 21.37 -2.77 -7.48
C ASN A 145 22.21 -1.55 -7.92
N ALA A 146 21.59 -0.39 -8.09
CA ALA A 146 22.26 0.90 -8.31
C ALA A 146 21.83 1.91 -7.23
N PRO A 147 22.59 3.01 -7.04
CA PRO A 147 22.22 4.06 -6.11
C PRO A 147 20.85 4.61 -6.43
N GLY A 148 19.90 4.43 -5.53
CA GLY A 148 18.52 4.83 -5.76
C GLY A 148 17.75 5.06 -4.47
N ALA A 149 16.52 5.53 -4.66
CA ALA A 149 15.56 5.73 -3.59
C ALA A 149 14.23 5.05 -3.94
N PHE A 150 13.35 4.97 -2.98
CA PHE A 150 11.97 4.57 -3.20
C PHE A 150 11.02 5.38 -2.33
N ILE A 151 9.78 5.52 -2.79
CA ILE A 151 8.74 6.17 -2.02
C ILE A 151 7.82 5.09 -1.47
N GLY A 152 7.59 5.15 -0.18
CA GLY A 152 6.77 4.19 0.54
C GLY A 152 6.04 4.80 1.73
N PRO A 153 5.24 4.00 2.45
CA PRO A 153 4.50 4.46 3.60
C PRO A 153 5.41 4.77 4.81
N PRO A 154 4.95 5.62 5.77
CA PRO A 154 5.78 6.11 6.88
C PRO A 154 6.34 5.03 7.81
N TRP A 155 5.65 3.90 7.95
CA TRP A 155 6.09 2.81 8.84
C TRP A 155 7.29 2.02 8.32
N LEU A 156 7.71 2.21 7.07
CA LEU A 156 8.94 1.60 6.55
C LEU A 156 10.20 2.14 7.22
N LYS A 157 10.13 3.27 7.92
CA LYS A 157 11.25 3.78 8.71
C LYS A 157 11.77 2.81 9.78
N ASP A 158 10.90 1.89 10.24
CA ASP A 158 11.24 0.89 11.23
C ASP A 158 11.93 -0.36 10.61
N ASN A 159 12.09 -0.39 9.30
CA ASN A 159 12.80 -1.45 8.60
C ASN A 159 14.31 -1.24 8.68
N GLU A 160 15.02 -2.24 9.22
CA GLU A 160 16.46 -2.17 9.45
C GLU A 160 17.33 -1.98 8.20
N LYS A 161 16.78 -2.26 7.00
CA LYS A 161 17.51 -2.16 5.74
C LYS A 161 17.54 -0.75 5.15
N VAL A 162 16.66 0.16 5.61
CA VAL A 162 16.44 1.45 4.98
C VAL A 162 16.95 2.63 5.79
N ILE A 163 17.15 3.75 5.11
CA ILE A 163 17.37 5.07 5.69
C ILE A 163 16.26 5.98 5.20
N LEU A 164 15.60 6.66 6.13
CA LEU A 164 14.63 7.70 5.84
C LEU A 164 15.37 8.96 5.33
N ILE A 165 14.94 9.47 4.18
CA ILE A 165 15.48 10.69 3.56
C ILE A 165 14.56 11.90 3.78
N GLY A 166 13.25 11.68 3.68
CA GLY A 166 12.25 12.72 3.90
C GLY A 166 10.89 12.15 4.21
N GLU A 167 10.13 12.85 5.05
CA GLU A 167 8.77 12.50 5.45
C GLU A 167 7.76 13.48 4.85
N ASN A 168 6.51 13.02 4.66
CA ASN A 168 5.37 13.83 4.22
C ASN A 168 5.67 14.59 2.92
N ILE A 169 6.21 13.89 1.93
CA ILE A 169 6.70 14.46 0.68
C ILE A 169 5.61 14.66 -0.39
N GLN A 170 4.40 14.22 -0.13
CA GLN A 170 3.24 14.48 -1.00
C GLN A 170 2.85 15.97 -0.98
N SER A 171 2.27 16.47 -2.07
CA SER A 171 1.83 17.87 -2.26
C SER A 171 0.32 17.96 -2.43
#